data_37afdb928ed095b5f0f3c4e830c4e434
#
_entry.id   37afdb928ed095b5f0f3c4e830c4e434
#
_cell.length_a   1.000
_cell.length_b   1.000
_cell.length_c   1.000
_cell.angle_alpha   90.00
_cell.angle_beta   90.00
_cell.angle_gamma   90.00
#
_symmetry.space_group_name_H-M   'P 1'
#
loop_
_entity.id
_entity.type
_entity.pdbx_description
1 polymer ?
#
loop_
_entity_poly.entity_id
_entity_poly.type
_entity_poly.pdbx_seq_one_letter_code
_entity_poly.pdbx_strand_id
1 'polypeptide(L)'
;MFDNLTSRLSGVIKTLRGEARLTETNIQEALREARMALLEADVALPVIKEFIARVKEKAVGKEVVGSLSPGQALVGVVHQELIALMGGETADINLSTVPPAVILMAGLQGAGKTTSSGKLAKWLMEQKKKKVLLVSCDTYRPAAIHQLELLARQTGAAFFPVQAGQQPKEIAAAALDFARRHFHDVMIVDTAGRLAIDEAMMEEIRGLETLLNPIETLFVVDAMQGQDAVNTARAFAEALPLTGVILTKLDGDARGGAALSVLHVTGKPIKFAGVGEKLTGLEAFHPDRMASRILGMGDVLGLIEEAQRGVDQHEAEKLAKKMKSGKSFDLNDFKMQFQQMRNMGGMGAVMDKLPAQLSQAAQNVKIDDKTMGRTEGIINAMTPQERVKPEILKASRKRRIAAGAGVTVQEVNRLLSQFEQAQKMMKMMSKGGMTKMLRSMKGMLPGMR
;
A
#
# COMPACT_ATOMS: atom_id res chain seq x y z
N MET A 1 7.89 1.83 6.08
CA MET A 1 7.85 2.71 4.88
C MET A 1 8.08 4.15 5.33
N PHE A 2 9.07 4.85 4.80
CA PHE A 2 9.44 6.24 5.14
C PHE A 2 9.80 6.52 6.62
N ASP A 3 10.11 5.52 7.44
CA ASP A 3 10.24 5.67 8.91
C ASP A 3 11.30 6.70 9.32
N ASN A 4 12.45 6.72 8.65
CA ASN A 4 13.49 7.72 8.87
C ASN A 4 13.02 9.13 8.49
N LEU A 5 12.43 9.30 7.31
CA LEU A 5 11.91 10.58 6.84
C LEU A 5 10.77 11.07 7.74
N THR A 6 9.85 10.15 8.09
CA THR A 6 8.71 10.41 8.99
C THR A 6 9.19 10.83 10.38
N SER A 7 10.15 10.11 10.97
CA SER A 7 10.67 10.44 12.32
C SER A 7 11.33 11.81 12.37
N ARG A 8 12.11 12.16 11.35
CA ARG A 8 12.79 13.46 11.23
C ARG A 8 11.79 14.60 10.99
N LEU A 9 10.92 14.48 9.99
CA LEU A 9 9.93 15.52 9.68
C LEU A 9 8.90 15.68 10.81
N SER A 10 8.49 14.60 11.47
CA SER A 10 7.59 14.72 12.63
C SER A 10 8.28 15.37 13.84
N GLY A 11 9.61 15.24 13.99
CA GLY A 11 10.41 15.99 14.94
C GLY A 11 10.31 17.50 14.68
N VAL A 12 10.59 17.92 13.45
CA VAL A 12 10.45 19.32 12.99
C VAL A 12 9.07 19.88 13.27
N ILE A 13 8.04 19.09 12.96
CA ILE A 13 6.64 19.44 13.18
C ILE A 13 6.34 19.61 14.69
N LYS A 14 6.87 18.75 15.56
CA LYS A 14 6.65 18.87 17.02
C LYS A 14 7.27 20.15 17.57
N THR A 15 8.48 20.49 17.14
CA THR A 15 9.15 21.72 17.53
C THR A 15 8.32 22.95 17.12
N LEU A 16 7.83 22.96 15.88
CA LEU A 16 7.01 24.08 15.37
C LEU A 16 5.62 24.17 16.00
N ARG A 17 5.01 23.07 16.42
CA ARG A 17 3.71 23.08 17.12
C ARG A 17 3.74 23.76 18.47
N GLY A 18 4.90 23.80 19.12
CA GLY A 18 5.10 24.48 20.41
C GLY A 18 5.27 26.00 20.32
N GLU A 19 5.53 26.53 19.12
CA GLU A 19 5.82 27.96 18.93
C GLU A 19 4.55 28.81 18.84
N ALA A 20 4.50 29.89 19.62
CA ALA A 20 3.37 30.81 19.64
C ALA A 20 3.32 31.74 18.41
N ARG A 21 4.47 31.97 17.75
CA ARG A 21 4.61 32.76 16.53
C ARG A 21 5.69 32.15 15.62
N LEU A 22 5.43 32.13 14.30
CA LEU A 22 6.47 31.85 13.31
C LEU A 22 7.29 33.11 13.10
N THR A 23 8.55 33.03 13.48
CA THR A 23 9.54 34.05 13.15
C THR A 23 10.33 33.58 11.92
N GLU A 24 10.97 34.51 11.21
CA GLU A 24 11.81 34.13 10.07
C GLU A 24 12.92 33.15 10.49
N THR A 25 13.42 33.29 11.73
CA THR A 25 14.48 32.43 12.28
C THR A 25 14.00 31.00 12.49
N ASN A 26 12.87 30.78 13.16
CA ASN A 26 12.38 29.42 13.41
C ASN A 26 11.85 28.72 12.14
N ILE A 27 11.36 29.48 11.15
CA ILE A 27 11.07 28.95 9.81
C ILE A 27 12.36 28.49 9.13
N GLN A 28 13.44 29.27 9.18
CA GLN A 28 14.72 28.89 8.58
C GLN A 28 15.32 27.64 9.23
N GLU A 29 15.25 27.52 10.55
CA GLU A 29 15.70 26.31 11.26
C GLU A 29 14.88 25.08 10.84
N ALA A 30 13.56 25.19 10.81
CA ALA A 30 12.66 24.12 10.37
C ALA A 30 12.93 23.69 8.92
N LEU A 31 13.13 24.65 8.02
CA LEU A 31 13.45 24.37 6.62
C LEU A 31 14.84 23.72 6.45
N ARG A 32 15.82 24.10 7.32
CA ARG A 32 17.13 23.45 7.36
C ARG A 32 17.01 21.99 7.78
N GLU A 33 16.27 21.71 8.84
CA GLU A 33 16.02 20.33 9.30
C GLU A 33 15.25 19.51 8.26
N ALA A 34 14.21 20.08 7.63
CA ALA A 34 13.48 19.44 6.55
C ALA A 34 14.38 19.12 5.36
N ARG A 35 15.28 20.05 4.99
CA ARG A 35 16.29 19.83 3.95
C ARG A 35 17.23 18.66 4.30
N MET A 36 17.70 18.59 5.54
CA MET A 36 18.56 17.50 5.99
C MET A 36 17.83 16.16 5.96
N ALA A 37 16.57 16.13 6.41
CA ALA A 37 15.74 14.93 6.37
C ALA A 37 15.53 14.41 4.94
N LEU A 38 15.28 15.29 3.97
CA LEU A 38 15.13 14.95 2.56
C LEU A 38 16.46 14.46 1.93
N LEU A 39 17.59 15.04 2.30
CA LEU A 39 18.92 14.58 1.85
C LEU A 39 19.22 13.17 2.39
N GLU A 40 18.97 12.93 3.68
CA GLU A 40 19.14 11.61 4.30
C GLU A 40 18.20 10.55 3.73
N ALA A 41 17.04 10.99 3.22
CA ALA A 41 16.10 10.13 2.52
C ALA A 41 16.48 9.86 1.05
N ASP A 42 17.65 10.32 0.57
CA ASP A 42 18.11 10.19 -0.81
C ASP A 42 17.23 10.91 -1.85
N VAL A 43 16.58 12.01 -1.47
CA VAL A 43 15.87 12.85 -2.44
C VAL A 43 16.91 13.63 -3.30
N ALA A 44 16.64 13.74 -4.59
CA ALA A 44 17.52 14.45 -5.51
C ALA A 44 17.66 15.94 -5.15
N LEU A 45 18.87 16.47 -5.16
CA LEU A 45 19.18 17.84 -4.72
C LEU A 45 18.35 18.93 -5.44
N PRO A 46 18.10 18.88 -6.76
CA PRO A 46 17.23 19.85 -7.44
C PRO A 46 15.82 19.86 -6.86
N VAL A 47 15.25 18.68 -6.58
CA VAL A 47 13.91 18.50 -5.99
C VAL A 47 13.84 19.14 -4.60
N ILE A 48 14.88 18.91 -3.78
CA ILE A 48 14.96 19.50 -2.43
C ILE A 48 15.00 21.03 -2.51
N LYS A 49 15.82 21.58 -3.41
CA LYS A 49 15.95 23.04 -3.57
C LYS A 49 14.62 23.67 -3.95
N GLU A 50 13.91 23.08 -4.91
CA GLU A 50 12.62 23.55 -5.37
C GLU A 50 11.58 23.46 -4.26
N PHE A 51 11.49 22.33 -3.57
CA PHE A 51 10.57 22.12 -2.45
C PHE A 51 10.78 23.15 -1.33
N ILE A 52 12.02 23.35 -0.88
CA ILE A 52 12.35 24.32 0.18
C ILE A 52 12.01 25.74 -0.26
N ALA A 53 12.28 26.12 -1.52
CA ALA A 53 11.94 27.43 -2.05
C ALA A 53 10.42 27.68 -2.04
N ARG A 54 9.63 26.72 -2.52
CA ARG A 54 8.16 26.79 -2.53
C ARG A 54 7.56 26.86 -1.13
N VAL A 55 8.06 26.03 -0.19
CA VAL A 55 7.61 26.06 1.20
C VAL A 55 7.93 27.43 1.83
N LYS A 56 9.15 27.96 1.62
CA LYS A 56 9.54 29.27 2.12
C LYS A 56 8.63 30.39 1.60
N GLU A 57 8.40 30.43 0.28
CA GLU A 57 7.54 31.42 -0.37
C GLU A 57 6.12 31.41 0.21
N LYS A 58 5.54 30.20 0.35
CA LYS A 58 4.15 30.03 0.86
C LYS A 58 4.03 30.22 2.37
N ALA A 59 5.10 30.00 3.14
CA ALA A 59 5.11 30.18 4.58
C ALA A 59 5.23 31.67 4.99
N VAL A 60 6.05 32.45 4.27
CA VAL A 60 6.31 33.87 4.59
C VAL A 60 5.12 34.79 4.24
N GLY A 61 4.25 34.39 3.32
CA GLY A 61 3.13 35.22 2.85
C GLY A 61 1.78 34.98 3.51
N LYS A 62 1.64 33.99 4.38
CA LYS A 62 0.36 33.69 5.03
C LYS A 62 0.26 34.31 6.41
N GLU A 63 -0.50 35.38 6.53
CA GLU A 63 -1.16 35.71 7.81
C GLU A 63 -1.96 34.50 8.23
N VAL A 64 -1.77 34.05 9.48
CA VAL A 64 -2.49 32.90 10.04
C VAL A 64 -3.98 33.28 10.09
N VAL A 65 -4.72 32.85 9.08
CA VAL A 65 -6.17 33.09 9.00
C VAL A 65 -6.85 32.03 9.86
N GLY A 66 -7.46 32.45 10.95
CA GLY A 66 -8.33 31.62 11.78
C GLY A 66 -7.70 31.05 13.04
N SER A 67 -8.29 29.99 13.59
CA SER A 67 -7.96 29.37 14.89
C SER A 67 -6.74 28.40 14.87
N LEU A 68 -5.94 28.39 13.80
CA LEU A 68 -4.76 27.52 13.67
C LEU A 68 -3.53 28.16 14.32
N SER A 69 -2.71 27.36 15.03
CA SER A 69 -1.41 27.84 15.46
C SER A 69 -0.47 28.02 14.25
N PRO A 70 0.52 28.95 14.32
CA PRO A 70 1.48 29.15 13.24
C PRO A 70 2.18 27.87 12.80
N GLY A 71 2.56 27.00 13.75
CA GLY A 71 3.15 25.69 13.43
C GLY A 71 2.20 24.75 12.67
N GLN A 72 0.90 24.79 12.95
CA GLN A 72 -0.09 24.01 12.20
C GLN A 72 -0.25 24.54 10.77
N ALA A 73 -0.19 25.86 10.57
CA ALA A 73 -0.24 26.45 9.24
C ALA A 73 0.97 26.04 8.39
N LEU A 74 2.19 26.04 8.95
CA LEU A 74 3.39 25.59 8.24
C LEU A 74 3.33 24.09 7.90
N VAL A 75 2.87 23.24 8.83
CA VAL A 75 2.63 21.82 8.55
C VAL A 75 1.68 21.64 7.36
N GLY A 76 0.60 22.43 7.29
CA GLY A 76 -0.32 22.44 6.16
C GLY A 76 0.37 22.83 4.84
N VAL A 77 1.27 23.82 4.85
CA VAL A 77 2.06 24.20 3.67
C VAL A 77 2.98 23.06 3.24
N VAL A 78 3.73 22.48 4.17
CA VAL A 78 4.64 21.34 3.88
C VAL A 78 3.85 20.15 3.31
N HIS A 79 2.68 19.83 3.88
CA HIS A 79 1.81 18.77 3.39
C HIS A 79 1.38 19.01 1.94
N GLN A 80 0.89 20.22 1.63
CA GLN A 80 0.47 20.58 0.28
C GLN A 80 1.63 20.54 -0.73
N GLU A 81 2.82 20.99 -0.33
CA GLU A 81 4.00 20.94 -1.20
C GLU A 81 4.50 19.51 -1.42
N LEU A 82 4.40 18.63 -0.42
CA LEU A 82 4.69 17.20 -0.60
C LEU A 82 3.68 16.55 -1.57
N ILE A 83 2.38 16.87 -1.47
CA ILE A 83 1.37 16.40 -2.41
C ILE A 83 1.72 16.86 -3.83
N ALA A 84 2.00 18.16 -4.01
CA ALA A 84 2.36 18.72 -5.32
C ALA A 84 3.63 18.07 -5.88
N LEU A 85 4.63 17.82 -5.03
CA LEU A 85 5.88 17.14 -5.40
C LEU A 85 5.67 15.71 -5.87
N MET A 86 4.62 15.03 -5.38
CA MET A 86 4.25 13.65 -5.73
C MET A 86 3.20 13.56 -6.84
N GLY A 87 2.88 14.68 -7.52
CA GLY A 87 1.98 14.70 -8.68
C GLY A 87 0.62 15.32 -8.43
N GLY A 88 0.33 15.79 -7.24
CA GLY A 88 -0.91 16.49 -6.88
C GLY A 88 -2.10 15.55 -6.72
N GLU A 89 -2.51 14.90 -7.79
CA GLU A 89 -3.69 14.03 -7.85
C GLU A 89 -3.32 12.56 -8.10
N THR A 90 -4.23 11.66 -7.71
CA THR A 90 -4.11 10.23 -8.03
C THR A 90 -4.31 10.01 -9.52
N ALA A 91 -3.33 9.40 -10.17
CA ALA A 91 -3.40 9.04 -11.58
C ALA A 91 -3.88 7.58 -11.74
N ASP A 92 -5.04 7.40 -12.35
CA ASP A 92 -5.55 6.06 -12.68
C ASP A 92 -4.87 5.51 -13.94
N ILE A 93 -4.97 4.19 -14.14
CA ILE A 93 -4.52 3.52 -15.35
C ILE A 93 -5.49 3.83 -16.50
N ASN A 94 -4.94 4.17 -17.64
CA ASN A 94 -5.74 4.44 -18.84
C ASN A 94 -6.04 3.13 -19.59
N LEU A 95 -7.31 2.79 -19.70
CA LEU A 95 -7.79 1.63 -20.48
C LEU A 95 -8.74 2.05 -21.61
N SER A 96 -8.82 3.35 -21.91
CA SER A 96 -9.76 3.92 -22.89
C SER A 96 -9.26 3.72 -24.32
N THR A 97 -9.29 2.46 -24.78
CA THR A 97 -8.92 2.08 -26.15
C THR A 97 -9.76 0.90 -26.61
N VAL A 98 -9.66 0.58 -27.90
CA VAL A 98 -10.24 -0.66 -28.43
C VAL A 98 -9.50 -1.86 -27.84
N PRO A 99 -10.19 -2.84 -27.23
CA PRO A 99 -9.53 -3.99 -26.64
C PRO A 99 -8.71 -4.83 -27.64
N PRO A 100 -7.59 -5.38 -27.19
CA PRO A 100 -7.03 -5.30 -25.85
C PRO A 100 -6.28 -3.98 -25.58
N ALA A 101 -6.47 -3.39 -24.40
CA ALA A 101 -5.60 -2.34 -23.92
C ALA A 101 -4.22 -2.93 -23.62
N VAL A 102 -3.20 -2.53 -24.33
CA VAL A 102 -1.84 -3.04 -24.17
C VAL A 102 -1.10 -2.22 -23.12
N ILE A 103 -0.53 -2.90 -22.12
CA ILE A 103 0.30 -2.32 -21.08
C ILE A 103 1.70 -2.91 -21.21
N LEU A 104 2.71 -2.08 -21.48
CA LEU A 104 4.10 -2.46 -21.55
C LEU A 104 4.82 -2.18 -20.23
N MET A 105 5.47 -3.19 -19.66
CA MET A 105 6.22 -3.08 -18.40
C MET A 105 7.70 -2.91 -18.70
N ALA A 106 8.28 -1.76 -18.40
CA ALA A 106 9.69 -1.43 -18.65
C ALA A 106 10.46 -1.21 -17.35
N GLY A 107 11.77 -1.50 -17.33
CA GLY A 107 12.63 -1.29 -16.15
C GLY A 107 13.79 -2.28 -16.07
N LEU A 108 14.72 -2.05 -15.13
CA LEU A 108 15.90 -2.89 -14.94
C LEU A 108 15.57 -4.27 -14.35
N GLN A 109 16.54 -5.18 -14.40
CA GLN A 109 16.47 -6.46 -13.71
C GLN A 109 16.36 -6.24 -12.18
N GLY A 110 15.48 -7.04 -11.55
CA GLY A 110 15.27 -6.93 -10.10
C GLY A 110 14.35 -5.78 -9.68
N ALA A 111 13.93 -4.89 -10.59
CA ALA A 111 12.98 -3.81 -10.29
C ALA A 111 11.57 -4.31 -9.94
N GLY A 112 11.26 -5.59 -10.17
CA GLY A 112 9.97 -6.17 -9.83
C GLY A 112 8.95 -6.19 -10.95
N LYS A 113 9.34 -6.06 -12.24
CA LYS A 113 8.43 -6.06 -13.39
C LYS A 113 7.50 -7.27 -13.42
N THR A 114 8.05 -8.48 -13.43
CA THR A 114 7.29 -9.74 -13.50
C THR A 114 6.29 -9.85 -12.35
N THR A 115 6.72 -9.55 -11.13
CA THR A 115 5.84 -9.57 -9.95
C THR A 115 4.76 -8.50 -10.04
N SER A 116 5.11 -7.30 -10.50
CA SER A 116 4.16 -6.20 -10.70
C SER A 116 3.16 -6.50 -11.81
N SER A 117 3.55 -7.19 -12.88
CA SER A 117 2.67 -7.66 -13.93
C SER A 117 1.57 -8.59 -13.39
N GLY A 118 1.95 -9.56 -12.56
CA GLY A 118 0.99 -10.44 -11.88
C GLY A 118 0.07 -9.71 -10.92
N LYS A 119 0.61 -8.80 -10.10
CA LYS A 119 -0.18 -7.99 -9.15
C LYS A 119 -1.14 -7.04 -9.88
N LEU A 120 -0.68 -6.40 -10.95
CA LEU A 120 -1.50 -5.52 -11.76
C LEU A 120 -2.63 -6.28 -12.45
N ALA A 121 -2.36 -7.49 -12.96
CA ALA A 121 -3.39 -8.37 -13.51
C ALA A 121 -4.47 -8.66 -12.49
N LYS A 122 -4.09 -9.07 -11.27
CA LYS A 122 -5.03 -9.29 -10.17
C LYS A 122 -5.84 -8.03 -9.85
N TRP A 123 -5.19 -6.89 -9.73
CA TRP A 123 -5.86 -5.61 -9.46
C TRP A 123 -6.87 -5.24 -10.54
N LEU A 124 -6.51 -5.40 -11.82
CA LEU A 124 -7.40 -5.14 -12.96
C LEU A 124 -8.62 -6.07 -12.97
N MET A 125 -8.42 -7.35 -12.67
CA MET A 125 -9.50 -8.34 -12.60
C MET A 125 -10.45 -8.05 -11.42
N GLU A 126 -9.90 -7.71 -10.25
CA GLU A 126 -10.70 -7.49 -9.04
C GLU A 126 -11.37 -6.11 -9.00
N GLN A 127 -10.64 -5.04 -9.38
CA GLN A 127 -11.13 -3.66 -9.25
C GLN A 127 -11.81 -3.15 -10.52
N LYS A 128 -11.31 -3.52 -11.69
CA LYS A 128 -11.83 -3.04 -12.98
C LYS A 128 -12.66 -4.11 -13.72
N LYS A 129 -12.74 -5.34 -13.19
CA LYS A 129 -13.47 -6.49 -13.77
C LYS A 129 -13.05 -6.80 -15.20
N LYS A 130 -11.75 -6.69 -15.51
CA LYS A 130 -11.18 -6.90 -16.84
C LYS A 130 -10.66 -8.32 -17.02
N LYS A 131 -10.79 -8.86 -18.23
CA LYS A 131 -10.19 -10.12 -18.65
C LYS A 131 -8.76 -9.85 -19.11
N VAL A 132 -7.76 -10.38 -18.38
CA VAL A 132 -6.35 -10.04 -18.56
C VAL A 132 -5.58 -11.20 -19.17
N LEU A 133 -4.72 -10.89 -20.15
CA LEU A 133 -3.70 -11.77 -20.69
C LEU A 133 -2.31 -11.31 -20.22
N LEU A 134 -1.52 -12.21 -19.67
CA LEU A 134 -0.11 -12.00 -19.33
C LEU A 134 0.79 -12.60 -20.40
N VAL A 135 1.81 -11.84 -20.82
CA VAL A 135 2.76 -12.23 -21.87
C VAL A 135 4.17 -11.95 -21.36
N SER A 136 5.07 -12.92 -21.47
CA SER A 136 6.50 -12.71 -21.18
C SER A 136 7.29 -12.55 -22.48
N CYS A 137 7.96 -11.43 -22.61
CA CYS A 137 8.97 -11.17 -23.64
C CYS A 137 10.41 -11.28 -23.09
N ASP A 138 10.61 -11.75 -21.85
CA ASP A 138 11.92 -12.02 -21.25
C ASP A 138 12.43 -13.41 -21.70
N THR A 139 12.87 -13.49 -22.94
CA THR A 139 13.37 -14.76 -23.52
C THR A 139 14.76 -15.14 -23.04
N TYR A 140 15.48 -14.22 -22.39
CA TYR A 140 16.83 -14.48 -21.87
C TYR A 140 16.82 -15.25 -20.56
N ARG A 141 15.70 -15.25 -19.84
CA ARG A 141 15.55 -15.90 -18.53
C ARG A 141 14.34 -16.83 -18.51
N PRO A 142 14.53 -18.13 -18.82
CA PRO A 142 13.43 -19.11 -18.79
C PRO A 142 12.68 -19.13 -17.45
N ALA A 143 13.39 -18.90 -16.36
CA ALA A 143 12.79 -18.83 -15.03
C ALA A 143 11.79 -17.65 -14.88
N ALA A 144 11.99 -16.52 -15.58
CA ALA A 144 11.07 -15.39 -15.56
C ALA A 144 9.75 -15.72 -16.29
N ILE A 145 9.82 -16.45 -17.41
CA ILE A 145 8.64 -16.93 -18.13
C ILE A 145 7.81 -17.84 -17.21
N HIS A 146 8.46 -18.83 -16.58
CA HIS A 146 7.79 -19.74 -15.67
C HIS A 146 7.21 -19.01 -14.43
N GLN A 147 7.93 -18.03 -13.91
CA GLN A 147 7.44 -17.18 -12.80
C GLN A 147 6.16 -16.44 -13.20
N LEU A 148 6.11 -15.84 -14.40
CA LEU A 148 4.91 -15.11 -14.86
C LEU A 148 3.75 -16.08 -15.10
N GLU A 149 4.01 -17.28 -15.63
CA GLU A 149 2.99 -18.32 -15.78
C GLU A 149 2.40 -18.75 -14.42
N LEU A 150 3.25 -18.94 -13.41
CA LEU A 150 2.80 -19.27 -12.06
C LEU A 150 1.93 -18.15 -11.47
N LEU A 151 2.34 -16.89 -11.66
CA LEU A 151 1.56 -15.72 -11.23
C LEU A 151 0.21 -15.65 -11.96
N ALA A 152 0.17 -15.95 -13.25
CA ALA A 152 -1.07 -16.01 -14.02
C ALA A 152 -2.03 -17.06 -13.43
N ARG A 153 -1.54 -18.27 -13.13
CA ARG A 153 -2.34 -19.34 -12.51
C ARG A 153 -2.87 -18.93 -11.12
N GLN A 154 -2.02 -18.29 -10.31
CA GLN A 154 -2.40 -17.83 -8.96
C GLN A 154 -3.43 -16.71 -8.96
N THR A 155 -3.41 -15.86 -9.96
CA THR A 155 -4.34 -14.73 -10.09
C THR A 155 -5.61 -15.08 -10.86
N GLY A 156 -5.59 -16.18 -11.63
CA GLY A 156 -6.66 -16.54 -12.56
C GLY A 156 -6.60 -15.77 -13.89
N ALA A 157 -5.51 -15.06 -14.17
CA ALA A 157 -5.27 -14.43 -15.46
C ALA A 157 -4.90 -15.45 -16.52
N ALA A 158 -5.19 -15.17 -17.79
CA ALA A 158 -4.70 -15.95 -18.91
C ALA A 158 -3.20 -15.73 -19.09
N PHE A 159 -2.49 -16.75 -19.55
CA PHE A 159 -1.06 -16.67 -19.91
C PHE A 159 -0.87 -17.08 -21.35
N PHE A 160 -0.07 -16.31 -22.10
CA PHE A 160 0.30 -16.65 -23.47
C PHE A 160 1.53 -17.58 -23.44
N PRO A 161 1.45 -18.81 -23.98
CA PRO A 161 2.57 -19.76 -23.96
C PRO A 161 3.69 -19.31 -24.88
N VAL A 162 4.91 -19.30 -24.39
CA VAL A 162 6.13 -18.91 -25.11
C VAL A 162 6.94 -20.16 -25.43
N GLN A 163 7.43 -20.28 -26.66
CA GLN A 163 8.30 -21.38 -27.08
C GLN A 163 9.77 -20.95 -27.03
N ALA A 164 10.64 -21.91 -26.76
CA ALA A 164 12.08 -21.65 -26.75
C ALA A 164 12.57 -21.17 -28.13
N GLY A 165 13.41 -20.15 -28.14
CA GLY A 165 14.00 -19.60 -29.37
C GLY A 165 13.17 -18.54 -30.10
N GLN A 166 11.94 -18.27 -29.65
CA GLN A 166 11.16 -17.16 -30.21
C GLN A 166 11.76 -15.80 -29.85
N GLN A 167 11.67 -14.86 -30.78
CA GLN A 167 12.09 -13.48 -30.54
C GLN A 167 11.00 -12.68 -29.80
N PRO A 168 11.36 -11.71 -28.94
CA PRO A 168 10.40 -10.89 -28.17
C PRO A 168 9.32 -10.26 -29.06
N LYS A 169 9.68 -9.73 -30.23
CA LYS A 169 8.73 -9.12 -31.17
C LYS A 169 7.73 -10.14 -31.75
N GLU A 170 8.17 -11.35 -32.05
CA GLU A 170 7.30 -12.42 -32.54
C GLU A 170 6.28 -12.85 -31.49
N ILE A 171 6.76 -13.01 -30.23
CA ILE A 171 5.90 -13.34 -29.11
C ILE A 171 4.84 -12.27 -28.91
N ALA A 172 5.26 -10.99 -28.90
CA ALA A 172 4.38 -9.85 -28.69
C ALA A 172 3.30 -9.75 -29.77
N ALA A 173 3.66 -9.90 -31.06
CA ALA A 173 2.73 -9.88 -32.18
C ALA A 173 1.71 -11.04 -32.11
N ALA A 174 2.18 -12.26 -31.87
CA ALA A 174 1.33 -13.45 -31.74
C ALA A 174 0.38 -13.36 -30.53
N ALA A 175 0.87 -12.81 -29.41
CA ALA A 175 0.07 -12.61 -28.21
C ALA A 175 -1.01 -11.55 -28.41
N LEU A 176 -0.71 -10.46 -29.15
CA LEU A 176 -1.69 -9.42 -29.48
C LEU A 176 -2.84 -9.98 -30.32
N ASP A 177 -2.50 -10.79 -31.35
CA ASP A 177 -3.49 -11.46 -32.19
C ASP A 177 -4.32 -12.49 -31.38
N PHE A 178 -3.66 -13.25 -30.50
CA PHE A 178 -4.33 -14.15 -29.57
C PHE A 178 -5.29 -13.40 -28.65
N ALA A 179 -4.86 -12.28 -28.06
CA ALA A 179 -5.67 -11.46 -27.18
C ALA A 179 -6.95 -10.95 -27.86
N ARG A 180 -6.83 -10.52 -29.12
CA ARG A 180 -7.97 -10.07 -29.96
C ARG A 180 -8.94 -11.22 -30.24
N ARG A 181 -8.44 -12.37 -30.68
CA ARG A 181 -9.28 -13.55 -31.00
C ARG A 181 -10.01 -14.13 -29.78
N HIS A 182 -9.41 -14.02 -28.60
CA HIS A 182 -9.99 -14.57 -27.35
C HIS A 182 -10.70 -13.52 -26.49
N PHE A 183 -10.89 -12.30 -27.04
CA PHE A 183 -11.62 -11.21 -26.39
C PHE A 183 -11.07 -10.89 -25.00
N HIS A 184 -9.76 -10.67 -24.89
CA HIS A 184 -9.14 -10.12 -23.69
C HIS A 184 -9.30 -8.60 -23.68
N ASP A 185 -9.66 -8.04 -22.52
CA ASP A 185 -9.78 -6.59 -22.36
C ASP A 185 -8.42 -5.91 -22.26
N VAL A 186 -7.46 -6.58 -21.62
CA VAL A 186 -6.13 -6.05 -21.33
C VAL A 186 -5.07 -7.12 -21.63
N MET A 187 -3.95 -6.69 -22.21
CA MET A 187 -2.73 -7.48 -22.39
C MET A 187 -1.58 -6.79 -21.68
N ILE A 188 -0.97 -7.45 -20.70
CA ILE A 188 0.23 -6.96 -19.99
C ILE A 188 1.45 -7.69 -20.52
N VAL A 189 2.42 -6.93 -21.02
CA VAL A 189 3.66 -7.43 -21.61
C VAL A 189 4.82 -7.18 -20.65
N ASP A 190 5.34 -8.26 -20.07
CA ASP A 190 6.53 -8.25 -19.20
C ASP A 190 7.79 -8.33 -20.08
N THR A 191 8.62 -7.28 -20.03
CA THR A 191 9.84 -7.20 -20.86
C THR A 191 11.06 -7.73 -20.11
N ALA A 192 12.09 -8.12 -20.85
CA ALA A 192 13.39 -8.40 -20.30
C ALA A 192 13.92 -7.19 -19.51
N GLY A 193 14.71 -7.49 -18.47
CA GLY A 193 15.49 -6.49 -17.75
C GLY A 193 16.94 -6.91 -17.72
N ARG A 194 17.85 -5.96 -17.89
CA ARG A 194 19.28 -6.15 -17.68
C ARG A 194 19.74 -5.46 -16.41
N LEU A 195 20.94 -5.80 -15.94
CA LEU A 195 21.51 -5.24 -14.72
C LEU A 195 21.86 -3.75 -14.85
N ALA A 196 22.17 -3.32 -16.07
CA ALA A 196 22.47 -1.94 -16.39
C ALA A 196 21.76 -1.55 -17.68
N ILE A 197 21.62 -0.25 -17.89
CA ILE A 197 21.08 0.32 -19.12
C ILE A 197 22.13 0.12 -20.22
N ASP A 198 21.77 -0.58 -21.28
CA ASP A 198 22.56 -0.70 -22.48
C ASP A 198 21.68 -0.42 -23.71
N GLU A 199 22.35 -0.07 -24.83
CA GLU A 199 21.68 0.32 -26.06
C GLU A 199 20.85 -0.82 -26.67
N ALA A 200 21.33 -2.06 -26.58
CA ALA A 200 20.62 -3.23 -27.11
C ALA A 200 19.30 -3.50 -26.36
N MET A 201 19.27 -3.33 -25.04
CA MET A 201 18.04 -3.44 -24.26
C MET A 201 17.05 -2.33 -24.63
N MET A 202 17.54 -1.09 -24.73
CA MET A 202 16.69 0.04 -25.07
C MET A 202 16.11 -0.07 -26.46
N GLU A 203 16.87 -0.58 -27.44
CA GLU A 203 16.41 -0.86 -28.80
C GLU A 203 15.35 -1.97 -28.83
N GLU A 204 15.54 -3.03 -28.05
CA GLU A 204 14.55 -4.11 -27.93
C GLU A 204 13.21 -3.58 -27.39
N ILE A 205 13.25 -2.80 -26.30
CA ILE A 205 12.03 -2.26 -25.69
C ILE A 205 11.36 -1.23 -26.60
N ARG A 206 12.12 -0.36 -27.28
CA ARG A 206 11.60 0.56 -28.31
C ARG A 206 10.92 -0.22 -29.44
N GLY A 207 11.53 -1.32 -29.86
CA GLY A 207 10.96 -2.17 -30.89
C GLY A 207 9.64 -2.84 -30.48
N LEU A 208 9.49 -3.22 -29.21
CA LEU A 208 8.22 -3.71 -28.67
C LEU A 208 7.19 -2.59 -28.53
N GLU A 209 7.59 -1.42 -28.07
CA GLU A 209 6.74 -0.23 -27.97
C GLU A 209 6.16 0.17 -29.32
N THR A 210 7.01 0.32 -30.33
CA THR A 210 6.60 0.65 -31.68
C THR A 210 5.67 -0.39 -32.29
N LEU A 211 5.94 -1.69 -32.08
CA LEU A 211 5.12 -2.79 -32.58
C LEU A 211 3.74 -2.83 -31.95
N LEU A 212 3.69 -2.66 -30.64
CA LEU A 212 2.47 -2.86 -29.85
C LEU A 212 1.63 -1.60 -29.72
N ASN A 213 2.23 -0.41 -29.88
CA ASN A 213 1.62 0.90 -29.63
C ASN A 213 0.78 0.89 -28.33
N PRO A 214 1.41 0.62 -27.16
CA PRO A 214 0.70 0.41 -25.92
C PRO A 214 -0.02 1.68 -25.47
N ILE A 215 -1.21 1.53 -24.88
CA ILE A 215 -1.92 2.65 -24.25
C ILE A 215 -1.21 3.10 -22.97
N GLU A 216 -0.48 2.18 -22.34
CA GLU A 216 0.31 2.41 -21.15
C GLU A 216 1.71 1.80 -21.28
N THR A 217 2.73 2.63 -21.12
CA THR A 217 4.12 2.20 -20.94
C THR A 217 4.53 2.56 -19.51
N LEU A 218 4.53 1.55 -18.63
CA LEU A 218 4.76 1.72 -17.19
C LEU A 218 6.21 1.42 -16.84
N PHE A 219 6.90 2.41 -16.29
CA PHE A 219 8.23 2.25 -15.76
C PHE A 219 8.19 1.67 -14.35
N VAL A 220 8.79 0.50 -14.17
CA VAL A 220 8.86 -0.19 -12.89
C VAL A 220 10.23 0.05 -12.28
N VAL A 221 10.24 0.63 -11.08
CA VAL A 221 11.48 1.00 -10.39
C VAL A 221 11.44 0.59 -8.93
N ASP A 222 12.60 0.13 -8.44
CA ASP A 222 12.81 -0.24 -7.06
C ASP A 222 13.09 1.01 -6.21
N ALA A 223 12.22 1.30 -5.25
CA ALA A 223 12.35 2.45 -4.37
C ALA A 223 13.57 2.39 -3.44
N MET A 224 14.21 1.21 -3.28
CA MET A 224 15.41 1.04 -2.46
C MET A 224 16.70 1.44 -3.17
N GLN A 225 16.67 1.67 -4.48
CA GLN A 225 17.86 2.03 -5.27
C GLN A 225 18.34 3.48 -5.06
N GLY A 226 17.62 4.32 -4.32
CA GLY A 226 18.03 5.69 -4.05
C GLY A 226 18.26 6.51 -5.33
N GLN A 227 19.43 7.14 -5.46
CA GLN A 227 19.79 7.97 -6.62
C GLN A 227 19.93 7.20 -7.95
N ASP A 228 20.25 5.92 -7.91
CA ASP A 228 20.33 5.09 -9.12
C ASP A 228 18.92 4.90 -9.75
N ALA A 229 17.86 4.88 -8.94
CA ALA A 229 16.50 4.91 -9.43
C ALA A 229 16.21 6.19 -10.25
N VAL A 230 16.73 7.32 -9.83
CA VAL A 230 16.56 8.62 -10.49
C VAL A 230 17.29 8.64 -11.84
N ASN A 231 18.54 8.16 -11.88
CA ASN A 231 19.33 8.08 -13.11
C ASN A 231 18.68 7.12 -14.13
N THR A 232 18.22 5.96 -13.64
CA THR A 232 17.50 4.97 -14.44
C THR A 232 16.21 5.56 -15.00
N ALA A 233 15.44 6.24 -14.17
CA ALA A 233 14.18 6.88 -14.57
C ALA A 233 14.38 7.89 -15.69
N ARG A 234 15.44 8.68 -15.63
CA ARG A 234 15.79 9.66 -16.68
C ARG A 234 16.06 8.97 -18.01
N ALA A 235 16.92 7.96 -18.01
CA ALA A 235 17.29 7.26 -19.24
C ALA A 235 16.09 6.55 -19.89
N PHE A 236 15.20 5.95 -19.10
CA PHE A 236 13.97 5.35 -19.62
C PHE A 236 12.98 6.40 -20.13
N ALA A 237 12.86 7.56 -19.47
CA ALA A 237 12.00 8.65 -19.91
C ALA A 237 12.46 9.31 -21.22
N GLU A 238 13.79 9.37 -21.44
CA GLU A 238 14.36 9.86 -22.70
C GLU A 238 14.19 8.86 -23.85
N ALA A 239 14.15 7.57 -23.55
CA ALA A 239 14.12 6.52 -24.55
C ALA A 239 12.72 6.05 -24.93
N LEU A 240 11.73 6.17 -24.04
CA LEU A 240 10.38 5.62 -24.19
C LEU A 240 9.31 6.67 -23.85
N PRO A 241 8.15 6.63 -24.51
CA PRO A 241 7.01 7.48 -24.19
C PRO A 241 6.31 6.93 -22.93
N LEU A 242 6.95 7.06 -21.77
CA LEU A 242 6.38 6.61 -20.49
C LEU A 242 5.04 7.28 -20.22
N THR A 243 4.07 6.53 -19.69
CA THR A 243 2.75 7.04 -19.29
C THR A 243 2.55 7.06 -17.78
N GLY A 244 3.37 6.33 -17.05
CA GLY A 244 3.32 6.26 -15.59
C GLY A 244 4.44 5.43 -15.00
N VAL A 245 4.51 5.45 -13.68
CA VAL A 245 5.53 4.75 -12.88
C VAL A 245 4.86 3.81 -11.89
N ILE A 246 5.49 2.65 -11.69
CA ILE A 246 5.21 1.74 -10.57
C ILE A 246 6.43 1.73 -9.64
N LEU A 247 6.24 2.18 -8.42
CA LEU A 247 7.26 2.06 -7.37
C LEU A 247 7.12 0.71 -6.68
N THR A 248 8.21 -0.04 -6.58
CA THR A 248 8.23 -1.35 -5.90
C THR A 248 9.04 -1.30 -4.61
N LYS A 249 8.86 -2.32 -3.77
CA LYS A 249 9.60 -2.54 -2.52
C LYS A 249 9.50 -1.40 -1.50
N LEU A 250 8.37 -0.72 -1.50
CA LEU A 250 8.12 0.34 -0.51
C LEU A 250 7.93 -0.19 0.92
N ASP A 251 7.70 -1.48 1.08
CA ASP A 251 7.65 -2.20 2.36
C ASP A 251 9.03 -2.48 2.97
N GLY A 252 10.10 -2.36 2.18
CA GLY A 252 11.47 -2.46 2.64
C GLY A 252 11.92 -1.24 3.44
N ASP A 253 13.20 -1.22 3.83
CA ASP A 253 13.86 -0.09 4.49
C ASP A 253 14.21 1.03 3.47
N ALA A 254 13.22 1.35 2.63
CA ALA A 254 13.36 2.40 1.63
C ALA A 254 13.31 3.77 2.30
N ARG A 255 14.33 4.60 2.03
CA ARG A 255 14.39 5.98 2.54
C ARG A 255 13.31 6.89 1.95
N GLY A 256 12.63 6.42 0.88
CA GLY A 256 11.47 7.08 0.25
C GLY A 256 11.81 8.21 -0.73
N GLY A 257 13.05 8.63 -0.81
CA GLY A 257 13.45 9.74 -1.67
C GLY A 257 13.32 9.46 -3.16
N ALA A 258 13.41 8.18 -3.57
CA ALA A 258 13.17 7.79 -4.94
C ALA A 258 11.75 8.16 -5.40
N ALA A 259 10.73 7.94 -4.56
CA ALA A 259 9.35 8.29 -4.86
C ALA A 259 9.19 9.80 -5.17
N LEU A 260 9.86 10.65 -4.38
CA LEU A 260 9.82 12.10 -4.56
C LEU A 260 10.60 12.58 -5.79
N SER A 261 11.62 11.84 -6.19
CA SER A 261 12.53 12.24 -7.26
C SER A 261 12.14 11.72 -8.63
N VAL A 262 11.57 10.51 -8.71
CA VAL A 262 11.23 9.85 -9.99
C VAL A 262 10.19 10.64 -10.78
N LEU A 263 9.15 11.16 -10.11
CA LEU A 263 8.16 12.01 -10.76
C LEU A 263 8.79 13.25 -11.37
N HIS A 264 9.63 13.94 -10.59
CA HIS A 264 10.30 15.16 -11.03
C HIS A 264 11.16 14.93 -12.28
N VAL A 265 11.86 13.78 -12.32
CA VAL A 265 12.76 13.44 -13.42
C VAL A 265 12.03 12.92 -14.66
N THR A 266 10.99 12.11 -14.48
CA THR A 266 10.24 11.54 -15.61
C THR A 266 9.14 12.46 -16.13
N GLY A 267 8.65 13.37 -15.29
CA GLY A 267 7.44 14.15 -15.57
C GLY A 267 6.18 13.29 -15.69
N LYS A 268 6.24 12.00 -15.22
CA LYS A 268 5.13 11.04 -15.34
C LYS A 268 4.60 10.65 -13.98
N PRO A 269 3.26 10.52 -13.82
CA PRO A 269 2.65 10.24 -12.54
C PRO A 269 3.02 8.84 -12.03
N ILE A 270 3.19 8.73 -10.71
CA ILE A 270 3.24 7.43 -10.07
C ILE A 270 1.81 6.89 -10.01
N LYS A 271 1.55 5.75 -10.64
CA LYS A 271 0.22 5.13 -10.68
C LYS A 271 0.03 4.08 -9.60
N PHE A 272 1.07 3.31 -9.29
CA PHE A 272 0.99 2.23 -8.32
C PHE A 272 2.20 2.20 -7.39
N ALA A 273 1.94 1.69 -6.18
CA ALA A 273 2.90 1.42 -5.12
C ALA A 273 2.90 -0.07 -4.76
N GLY A 274 4.05 -0.73 -4.84
CA GLY A 274 4.27 -2.09 -4.36
C GLY A 274 4.65 -2.07 -2.88
N VAL A 275 3.77 -2.58 -2.03
CA VAL A 275 3.86 -2.50 -0.57
C VAL A 275 4.00 -3.88 0.11
N GLY A 276 4.56 -4.85 -0.57
CA GLY A 276 4.81 -6.18 -0.04
C GLY A 276 4.94 -7.24 -1.12
N GLU A 277 5.44 -8.42 -0.76
CA GLU A 277 5.67 -9.52 -1.70
C GLU A 277 4.39 -10.22 -2.16
N LYS A 278 3.34 -10.20 -1.36
CA LYS A 278 2.06 -10.87 -1.66
C LYS A 278 1.40 -10.28 -2.90
N LEU A 279 0.61 -11.09 -3.62
CA LEU A 279 -0.15 -10.65 -4.79
C LEU A 279 -1.15 -9.51 -4.52
N THR A 280 -1.52 -9.30 -3.26
CA THR A 280 -2.35 -8.17 -2.82
C THR A 280 -1.55 -6.91 -2.52
N GLY A 281 -0.21 -6.97 -2.56
CA GLY A 281 0.68 -5.87 -2.22
C GLY A 281 0.92 -4.90 -3.39
N LEU A 282 -0.12 -4.51 -4.13
CA LEU A 282 -0.10 -3.42 -5.11
C LEU A 282 -1.29 -2.50 -4.83
N GLU A 283 -1.00 -1.25 -4.56
CA GLU A 283 -2.00 -0.22 -4.27
C GLU A 283 -1.92 0.90 -5.31
N ALA A 284 -3.05 1.55 -5.61
CA ALA A 284 -3.02 2.81 -6.34
C ALA A 284 -2.24 3.85 -5.52
N PHE A 285 -1.42 4.66 -6.20
CA PHE A 285 -0.62 5.67 -5.53
C PHE A 285 -1.47 6.91 -5.26
N HIS A 286 -1.58 7.28 -3.98
CA HIS A 286 -2.32 8.44 -3.52
C HIS A 286 -1.35 9.47 -2.92
N PRO A 287 -1.03 10.56 -3.62
CA PRO A 287 -0.08 11.57 -3.15
C PRO A 287 -0.43 12.15 -1.77
N ASP A 288 -1.70 12.42 -1.52
CA ASP A 288 -2.22 12.96 -0.26
C ASP A 288 -2.01 12.02 0.94
N ARG A 289 -2.26 10.71 0.74
CA ARG A 289 -2.04 9.69 1.76
C ARG A 289 -0.55 9.49 2.03
N MET A 290 0.24 9.52 0.96
CA MET A 290 1.68 9.39 1.07
C MET A 290 2.32 10.57 1.82
N ALA A 291 1.89 11.80 1.51
CA ALA A 291 2.29 13.00 2.25
C ALA A 291 1.89 12.91 3.73
N SER A 292 0.68 12.44 4.02
CA SER A 292 0.21 12.24 5.39
C SER A 292 1.05 11.20 6.15
N ARG A 293 1.43 10.08 5.50
CA ARG A 293 2.32 9.07 6.09
C ARG A 293 3.71 9.65 6.38
N ILE A 294 4.30 10.36 5.43
CA ILE A 294 5.61 11.02 5.57
C ILE A 294 5.61 11.99 6.75
N LEU A 295 4.53 12.71 7.00
CA LEU A 295 4.40 13.64 8.12
C LEU A 295 3.95 12.99 9.44
N GLY A 296 3.84 11.66 9.48
CA GLY A 296 3.43 10.92 10.69
C GLY A 296 1.95 11.13 11.06
N MET A 297 1.14 11.62 10.13
CA MET A 297 -0.30 11.86 10.32
C MET A 297 -1.14 10.59 10.13
N GLY A 298 -0.53 9.51 9.61
CA GLY A 298 -1.19 8.24 9.31
C GLY A 298 -2.01 8.28 8.01
N ASP A 299 -2.59 7.13 7.67
CA ASP A 299 -3.46 6.96 6.49
C ASP A 299 -4.81 6.36 6.91
N VAL A 300 -5.63 7.18 7.54
CA VAL A 300 -6.94 6.75 8.05
C VAL A 300 -7.91 6.38 6.91
N LEU A 301 -7.83 7.09 5.77
CA LEU A 301 -8.68 6.79 4.61
C LEU A 301 -8.31 5.44 3.98
N GLY A 302 -7.02 5.14 3.84
CA GLY A 302 -6.55 3.85 3.36
C GLY A 302 -6.99 2.70 4.27
N LEU A 303 -6.97 2.89 5.59
CA LEU A 303 -7.49 1.91 6.54
C LEU A 303 -9.00 1.66 6.37
N ILE A 304 -9.78 2.72 6.15
CA ILE A 304 -11.23 2.61 5.93
C ILE A 304 -11.51 1.85 4.62
N GLU A 305 -10.79 2.14 3.55
CA GLU A 305 -10.96 1.45 2.27
C GLU A 305 -10.57 -0.03 2.34
N GLU A 306 -9.45 -0.35 3.01
CA GLU A 306 -9.07 -1.76 3.23
C GLU A 306 -10.08 -2.49 4.11
N ALA A 307 -10.56 -1.83 5.16
CA ALA A 307 -11.61 -2.39 5.98
C ALA A 307 -12.87 -2.69 5.14
N GLN A 308 -13.24 -1.78 4.23
CA GLN A 308 -14.38 -1.99 3.33
C GLN A 308 -14.14 -3.11 2.30
N ARG A 309 -12.90 -3.27 1.79
CA ARG A 309 -12.54 -4.35 0.86
C ARG A 309 -12.43 -5.71 1.55
N GLY A 310 -11.92 -5.74 2.77
CA GLY A 310 -11.74 -6.97 3.54
C GLY A 310 -13.02 -7.50 4.20
N VAL A 311 -14.07 -6.68 4.23
CA VAL A 311 -15.36 -7.04 4.79
C VAL A 311 -16.22 -7.67 3.69
N ASP A 312 -16.43 -8.99 3.78
CA ASP A 312 -17.53 -9.62 3.05
C ASP A 312 -18.84 -8.93 3.51
N GLN A 313 -19.44 -8.15 2.60
CA GLN A 313 -20.64 -7.36 2.90
C GLN A 313 -21.75 -8.25 3.49
N HIS A 314 -21.83 -9.50 3.07
CA HIS A 314 -22.79 -10.46 3.58
C HIS A 314 -22.54 -10.84 5.04
N GLU A 315 -21.27 -10.98 5.42
CA GLU A 315 -20.86 -11.29 6.80
C GLU A 315 -21.03 -10.07 7.72
N ALA A 316 -20.70 -8.87 7.22
CA ALA A 316 -20.94 -7.61 7.96
C ALA A 316 -22.45 -7.36 8.21
N GLU A 317 -23.31 -7.64 7.22
CA GLU A 317 -24.74 -7.56 7.38
C GLU A 317 -25.27 -8.60 8.37
N LYS A 318 -24.74 -9.84 8.35
CA LYS A 318 -25.08 -10.87 9.33
C LYS A 318 -24.75 -10.43 10.74
N LEU A 319 -23.54 -9.89 10.95
CA LEU A 319 -23.09 -9.39 12.26
C LEU A 319 -23.98 -8.21 12.72
N ALA A 320 -24.26 -7.26 11.82
CA ALA A 320 -25.13 -6.13 12.11
C ALA A 320 -26.58 -6.57 12.44
N LYS A 321 -27.15 -7.54 11.70
CA LYS A 321 -28.46 -8.15 11.98
C LYS A 321 -28.45 -8.90 13.32
N LYS A 322 -27.36 -9.63 13.63
CA LYS A 322 -27.16 -10.34 14.90
C LYS A 322 -27.12 -9.37 16.08
N MET A 323 -26.42 -8.24 15.92
CA MET A 323 -26.38 -7.19 16.96
C MET A 323 -27.73 -6.49 17.16
N LYS A 324 -28.47 -6.18 16.06
CA LYS A 324 -29.81 -5.59 16.13
C LYS A 324 -30.85 -6.56 16.75
N SER A 325 -30.69 -7.87 16.56
CA SER A 325 -31.58 -8.88 17.11
C SER A 325 -31.29 -9.23 18.58
N GLY A 326 -30.36 -8.53 19.24
CA GLY A 326 -30.03 -8.74 20.67
C GLY A 326 -29.24 -10.03 20.96
N LYS A 327 -28.79 -10.75 19.92
CA LYS A 327 -27.93 -11.93 20.09
C LYS A 327 -26.51 -11.48 20.48
N SER A 328 -25.94 -12.16 21.49
CA SER A 328 -24.62 -11.81 21.99
C SER A 328 -23.50 -12.17 20.99
N PHE A 329 -22.46 -11.36 20.95
CA PHE A 329 -21.20 -11.63 20.26
C PHE A 329 -20.59 -12.93 20.81
N ASP A 330 -20.27 -13.91 19.95
CA ASP A 330 -19.75 -15.23 20.33
C ASP A 330 -18.34 -15.49 19.78
N LEU A 331 -17.75 -16.65 20.11
CA LEU A 331 -16.37 -16.99 19.69
C LEU A 331 -16.25 -17.28 18.19
N ASN A 332 -17.36 -17.57 17.47
CA ASN A 332 -17.30 -17.66 16.01
C ASN A 332 -17.16 -16.27 15.40
N ASP A 333 -17.90 -15.28 15.93
CA ASP A 333 -17.77 -13.89 15.49
C ASP A 333 -16.35 -13.36 15.78
N PHE A 334 -15.80 -13.71 16.94
CA PHE A 334 -14.43 -13.36 17.34
C PHE A 334 -13.38 -13.98 16.41
N LYS A 335 -13.52 -15.27 16.07
CA LYS A 335 -12.66 -15.95 15.08
C LYS A 335 -12.72 -15.25 13.73
N MET A 336 -13.91 -14.89 13.27
CA MET A 336 -14.12 -14.23 11.98
C MET A 336 -13.41 -12.87 11.91
N GLN A 337 -13.42 -12.09 13.01
CA GLN A 337 -12.67 -10.84 13.09
C GLN A 337 -11.15 -11.06 12.94
N PHE A 338 -10.59 -12.12 13.55
CA PHE A 338 -9.17 -12.45 13.35
C PHE A 338 -8.85 -12.85 11.91
N GLN A 339 -9.73 -13.61 11.26
CA GLN A 339 -9.56 -13.99 9.86
C GLN A 339 -9.62 -12.79 8.92
N GLN A 340 -10.55 -11.88 9.15
CA GLN A 340 -10.63 -10.61 8.41
C GLN A 340 -9.37 -9.78 8.59
N MET A 341 -8.88 -9.63 9.81
CA MET A 341 -7.65 -8.87 10.10
C MET A 341 -6.40 -9.51 9.43
N ARG A 342 -6.33 -10.84 9.37
CA ARG A 342 -5.27 -11.55 8.65
C ARG A 342 -5.37 -11.33 7.13
N ASN A 343 -6.58 -11.33 6.58
CA ASN A 343 -6.83 -11.08 5.15
C ASN A 343 -6.49 -9.63 4.74
N MET A 344 -6.57 -8.68 5.67
CA MET A 344 -6.16 -7.28 5.51
C MET A 344 -4.62 -7.07 5.59
N GLY A 345 -3.82 -8.12 5.56
CA GLY A 345 -2.36 -8.02 5.64
C GLY A 345 -1.77 -8.16 7.05
N GLY A 346 -2.60 -8.48 8.05
CA GLY A 346 -2.19 -8.66 9.44
C GLY A 346 -2.10 -7.35 10.24
N MET A 347 -1.70 -7.46 11.51
CA MET A 347 -1.60 -6.31 12.41
C MET A 347 -0.53 -5.29 11.96
N GLY A 348 0.55 -5.75 11.31
CA GLY A 348 1.61 -4.88 10.81
C GLY A 348 1.10 -3.85 9.80
N ALA A 349 0.36 -4.30 8.77
CA ALA A 349 -0.20 -3.42 7.75
C ALA A 349 -1.19 -2.38 8.32
N VAL A 350 -1.93 -2.75 9.37
CA VAL A 350 -2.82 -1.82 10.08
C VAL A 350 -2.02 -0.81 10.90
N MET A 351 -0.95 -1.26 11.59
CA MET A 351 -0.08 -0.40 12.40
C MET A 351 0.64 0.66 11.57
N ASP A 352 1.11 0.31 10.38
CA ASP A 352 1.80 1.21 9.46
C ASP A 352 0.92 2.37 8.94
N LYS A 353 -0.39 2.18 8.98
CA LYS A 353 -1.38 3.18 8.54
C LYS A 353 -1.93 4.04 9.68
N LEU A 354 -1.64 3.68 10.93
CA LEU A 354 -2.07 4.46 12.09
C LEU A 354 -1.18 5.70 12.30
N PRO A 355 -1.73 6.82 12.82
CA PRO A 355 -0.92 7.94 13.26
C PRO A 355 0.12 7.51 14.31
N ALA A 356 1.31 8.12 14.26
CA ALA A 356 2.47 7.74 15.09
C ALA A 356 2.16 7.68 16.61
N GLN A 357 1.24 8.52 17.09
CA GLN A 357 0.81 8.55 18.50
C GLN A 357 0.00 7.30 18.88
N LEU A 358 -0.82 6.78 17.95
CA LEU A 358 -1.63 5.57 18.18
C LEU A 358 -0.81 4.29 17.94
N SER A 359 0.12 4.30 16.99
CA SER A 359 1.01 3.17 16.74
C SER A 359 1.95 2.91 17.92
N GLN A 360 2.48 3.95 18.58
CA GLN A 360 3.29 3.80 19.81
C GLN A 360 2.50 3.21 20.97
N ALA A 361 1.24 3.59 21.14
CA ALA A 361 0.38 3.01 22.16
C ALA A 361 0.05 1.53 21.89
N ALA A 362 -0.02 1.14 20.63
CA ALA A 362 -0.32 -0.22 20.18
C ALA A 362 0.92 -1.14 20.13
N GLN A 363 2.14 -0.62 20.08
CA GLN A 363 3.41 -1.39 20.09
C GLN A 363 3.57 -2.28 21.36
N ASN A 364 2.91 -1.93 22.45
CA ASN A 364 2.90 -2.77 23.66
C ASN A 364 2.07 -4.06 23.53
N VAL A 365 1.32 -4.23 22.42
CA VAL A 365 0.50 -5.41 22.13
C VAL A 365 1.19 -6.23 21.04
N LYS A 366 2.14 -7.08 21.43
CA LYS A 366 2.77 -8.05 20.50
C LYS A 366 1.75 -9.12 20.09
N ILE A 367 0.98 -8.87 19.03
CA ILE A 367 0.16 -9.88 18.36
C ILE A 367 0.88 -10.22 17.06
N ASP A 368 1.63 -11.32 17.06
CA ASP A 368 2.26 -11.87 15.85
C ASP A 368 1.32 -12.86 15.14
N ASP A 369 1.60 -13.16 13.88
CA ASP A 369 0.81 -14.09 13.06
C ASP A 369 0.74 -15.51 13.70
N LYS A 370 1.78 -15.91 14.46
CA LYS A 370 1.77 -17.18 15.20
C LYS A 370 0.76 -17.17 16.32
N THR A 371 0.63 -16.05 17.04
CA THR A 371 -0.35 -15.87 18.11
C THR A 371 -1.78 -15.90 17.55
N MET A 372 -2.00 -15.29 16.37
CA MET A 372 -3.30 -15.35 15.69
C MET A 372 -3.64 -16.79 15.27
N GLY A 373 -2.70 -17.52 14.67
CA GLY A 373 -2.90 -18.92 14.27
C GLY A 373 -3.21 -19.83 15.47
N ARG A 374 -2.53 -19.64 16.61
CA ARG A 374 -2.82 -20.37 17.87
C ARG A 374 -4.21 -20.05 18.41
N THR A 375 -4.61 -18.78 18.38
CA THR A 375 -5.95 -18.35 18.79
C THR A 375 -7.03 -19.03 17.95
N GLU A 376 -6.86 -19.09 16.65
CA GLU A 376 -7.75 -19.81 15.74
C GLU A 376 -7.78 -21.32 16.02
N GLY A 377 -6.62 -21.93 16.27
CA GLY A 377 -6.51 -23.33 16.67
C GLY A 377 -7.27 -23.67 17.95
N ILE A 378 -7.18 -22.80 18.97
CA ILE A 378 -7.93 -22.97 20.23
C ILE A 378 -9.45 -22.94 19.98
N ILE A 379 -9.93 -21.98 19.18
CA ILE A 379 -11.37 -21.87 18.88
C ILE A 379 -11.84 -23.07 18.04
N ASN A 380 -11.00 -23.56 17.11
CA ASN A 380 -11.31 -24.73 16.28
C ASN A 380 -11.40 -26.02 17.13
N ALA A 381 -10.63 -26.14 18.20
CA ALA A 381 -10.69 -27.27 19.14
C ALA A 381 -11.92 -27.26 20.05
N MET A 382 -12.73 -26.19 20.03
CA MET A 382 -14.00 -26.09 20.76
C MET A 382 -15.15 -26.69 19.97
N THR A 383 -16.13 -27.28 20.65
CA THR A 383 -17.40 -27.71 20.04
C THR A 383 -18.25 -26.49 19.63
N PRO A 384 -19.23 -26.65 18.70
CA PRO A 384 -20.12 -25.56 18.32
C PRO A 384 -20.86 -24.93 19.52
N GLN A 385 -21.26 -25.73 20.49
CA GLN A 385 -21.92 -25.26 21.70
C GLN A 385 -20.97 -24.41 22.59
N GLU A 386 -19.73 -24.80 22.71
CA GLU A 386 -18.71 -24.08 23.48
C GLU A 386 -18.33 -22.74 22.88
N ARG A 387 -18.37 -22.63 21.53
CA ARG A 387 -18.14 -21.36 20.82
C ARG A 387 -19.27 -20.37 21.03
N VAL A 388 -20.53 -20.86 21.10
CA VAL A 388 -21.71 -20.00 21.30
C VAL A 388 -21.92 -19.64 22.77
N LYS A 389 -21.58 -20.55 23.70
CA LYS A 389 -21.76 -20.37 25.14
C LYS A 389 -20.43 -20.63 25.90
N PRO A 390 -19.49 -19.70 25.88
CA PRO A 390 -18.18 -19.88 26.52
C PRO A 390 -18.26 -20.09 28.05
N GLU A 391 -19.36 -19.71 28.68
CA GLU A 391 -19.63 -19.88 30.13
C GLU A 391 -19.61 -21.33 30.56
N ILE A 392 -19.84 -22.31 29.66
CA ILE A 392 -19.79 -23.75 29.97
C ILE A 392 -18.36 -24.29 30.02
N LEU A 393 -17.34 -23.50 29.73
CA LEU A 393 -15.94 -23.91 29.66
C LEU A 393 -15.32 -24.01 31.07
N LYS A 394 -15.60 -25.13 31.77
CA LYS A 394 -14.98 -25.49 33.05
C LYS A 394 -13.60 -26.17 32.86
N ALA A 395 -12.88 -26.42 33.93
CA ALA A 395 -11.49 -26.88 33.91
C ALA A 395 -11.23 -28.12 33.04
N SER A 396 -12.13 -29.12 33.04
CA SER A 396 -11.99 -30.33 32.21
C SER A 396 -12.07 -30.03 30.70
N ARG A 397 -13.00 -29.15 30.30
CA ARG A 397 -13.14 -28.72 28.89
C ARG A 397 -11.96 -27.89 28.41
N LYS A 398 -11.46 -26.98 29.27
CA LYS A 398 -10.25 -26.19 28.97
C LYS A 398 -9.02 -27.07 28.76
N ARG A 399 -8.85 -28.14 29.57
CA ARG A 399 -7.76 -29.11 29.38
C ARG A 399 -7.88 -29.87 28.06
N ARG A 400 -9.09 -30.33 27.70
CA ARG A 400 -9.33 -31.00 26.41
C ARG A 400 -9.04 -30.09 25.23
N ILE A 401 -9.52 -28.83 25.29
CA ILE A 401 -9.29 -27.83 24.22
C ILE A 401 -7.79 -27.52 24.08
N ALA A 402 -7.08 -27.34 25.20
CA ALA A 402 -5.65 -27.11 25.23
C ALA A 402 -4.88 -28.27 24.59
N ALA A 403 -5.22 -29.53 24.95
CA ALA A 403 -4.62 -30.70 24.33
C ALA A 403 -4.91 -30.80 22.82
N GLY A 404 -6.15 -30.53 22.39
CA GLY A 404 -6.57 -30.57 21.00
C GLY A 404 -5.94 -29.48 20.12
N ALA A 405 -5.62 -28.33 20.72
CA ALA A 405 -4.98 -27.20 20.01
C ALA A 405 -3.44 -27.19 20.14
N GLY A 406 -2.85 -28.11 20.89
CA GLY A 406 -1.40 -28.15 21.14
C GLY A 406 -0.89 -26.93 21.91
N VAL A 407 -1.69 -26.40 22.85
CA VAL A 407 -1.39 -25.20 23.66
C VAL A 407 -1.56 -25.47 25.15
N THR A 408 -1.14 -24.53 25.97
CA THR A 408 -1.34 -24.60 27.42
C THR A 408 -2.74 -24.16 27.83
N VAL A 409 -3.21 -24.63 29.02
CA VAL A 409 -4.49 -24.15 29.61
C VAL A 409 -4.45 -22.65 29.92
N GLN A 410 -3.27 -22.12 30.17
CA GLN A 410 -3.07 -20.67 30.36
C GLN A 410 -3.38 -19.87 29.09
N GLU A 411 -2.98 -20.35 27.90
CA GLU A 411 -3.30 -19.72 26.62
C GLU A 411 -4.80 -19.75 26.34
N VAL A 412 -5.48 -20.85 26.69
CA VAL A 412 -6.96 -20.94 26.61
C VAL A 412 -7.62 -19.90 27.50
N ASN A 413 -7.15 -19.75 28.74
CA ASN A 413 -7.69 -18.75 29.69
C ASN A 413 -7.43 -17.32 29.20
N ARG A 414 -6.26 -17.05 28.61
CA ARG A 414 -5.90 -15.75 28.04
C ARG A 414 -6.85 -15.38 26.90
N LEU A 415 -7.12 -16.33 26.00
CA LEU A 415 -8.08 -16.14 24.92
C LEU A 415 -9.47 -15.80 25.45
N LEU A 416 -9.97 -16.54 26.44
CA LEU A 416 -11.28 -16.28 27.02
C LEU A 416 -11.37 -14.91 27.68
N SER A 417 -10.31 -14.46 28.36
CA SER A 417 -10.25 -13.12 28.95
C SER A 417 -10.27 -12.02 27.89
N GLN A 418 -9.52 -12.22 26.79
CA GLN A 418 -9.53 -11.29 25.63
C GLN A 418 -10.92 -11.23 24.98
N PHE A 419 -11.57 -12.38 24.80
CA PHE A 419 -12.93 -12.47 24.29
C PHE A 419 -13.94 -11.74 25.18
N GLU A 420 -13.88 -11.90 26.51
CA GLU A 420 -14.75 -11.17 27.44
C GLU A 420 -14.55 -9.65 27.35
N GLN A 421 -13.32 -9.19 27.21
CA GLN A 421 -13.02 -7.77 27.02
C GLN A 421 -13.60 -7.24 25.72
N ALA A 422 -13.42 -7.98 24.60
CA ALA A 422 -13.99 -7.65 23.31
C ALA A 422 -15.54 -7.61 23.36
N GLN A 423 -16.16 -8.57 24.03
CA GLN A 423 -17.61 -8.64 24.21
C GLN A 423 -18.14 -7.43 25.00
N LYS A 424 -17.44 -7.02 26.07
CA LYS A 424 -17.79 -5.80 26.83
C LYS A 424 -17.69 -4.55 25.97
N MET A 425 -16.64 -4.42 25.18
CA MET A 425 -16.44 -3.28 24.28
C MET A 425 -17.53 -3.20 23.22
N MET A 426 -17.87 -4.32 22.57
CA MET A 426 -18.95 -4.42 21.59
C MET A 426 -20.31 -4.06 22.21
N LYS A 427 -20.57 -4.48 23.44
CA LYS A 427 -21.81 -4.16 24.16
C LYS A 427 -21.92 -2.67 24.53
N MET A 428 -20.79 -2.00 24.79
CA MET A 428 -20.75 -0.54 24.96
C MET A 428 -21.01 0.20 23.65
N MET A 429 -20.45 -0.28 22.54
CA MET A 429 -20.66 0.31 21.22
C MET A 429 -22.11 0.20 20.73
N SER A 430 -22.78 -0.93 20.99
CA SER A 430 -24.19 -1.17 20.59
C SER A 430 -25.20 -0.28 21.32
N LYS A 431 -24.88 0.23 22.53
CA LYS A 431 -25.75 1.11 23.35
C LYS A 431 -25.57 2.61 23.09
N GLY A 432 -25.18 3.03 21.89
CA GLY A 432 -25.05 4.46 21.54
C GLY A 432 -23.68 5.06 21.93
N GLY A 433 -22.70 4.24 22.31
CA GLY A 433 -21.34 4.70 22.64
C GLY A 433 -20.55 5.24 21.45
N MET A 434 -20.93 4.87 20.21
CA MET A 434 -20.23 5.31 18.98
C MET A 434 -20.36 6.83 18.76
N THR A 435 -21.51 7.42 19.04
CA THR A 435 -21.73 8.88 18.96
C THR A 435 -20.96 9.65 20.04
N LYS A 436 -20.80 9.08 21.24
CA LYS A 436 -19.97 9.67 22.31
C LYS A 436 -18.48 9.53 22.01
N MET A 437 -18.04 8.40 21.47
CA MET A 437 -16.63 8.15 21.11
C MET A 437 -16.21 8.98 19.88
N LEU A 438 -17.06 9.12 18.86
CA LEU A 438 -16.85 10.04 17.74
C LEU A 438 -16.82 11.52 18.18
N ARG A 439 -17.64 11.92 19.17
CA ARG A 439 -17.56 13.25 19.76
C ARG A 439 -16.28 13.50 20.55
N SER A 440 -15.78 12.51 21.29
CA SER A 440 -14.50 12.63 21.99
C SER A 440 -13.30 12.59 21.04
N MET A 441 -13.35 11.80 19.95
CA MET A 441 -12.36 11.82 18.88
C MET A 441 -12.40 13.10 18.05
N LYS A 442 -13.59 13.66 17.78
CA LYS A 442 -13.74 14.98 17.13
C LYS A 442 -13.12 16.11 17.96
N GLY A 443 -13.08 15.98 19.30
CA GLY A 443 -12.38 16.91 20.20
C GLY A 443 -10.86 16.73 20.22
N MET A 444 -10.34 15.58 19.76
CA MET A 444 -8.90 15.29 19.69
C MET A 444 -8.29 15.53 18.30
N LEU A 445 -9.12 15.70 17.25
CA LEU A 445 -8.70 16.04 15.88
C LEU A 445 -9.06 17.50 15.60
N PRO A 446 -8.12 18.45 15.74
CA PRO A 446 -8.36 19.83 15.34
C PRO A 446 -8.36 19.87 13.81
N GLY A 447 -9.54 20.08 13.21
CA GLY A 447 -9.62 20.35 11.77
C GLY A 447 -10.81 19.77 10.99
N MET A 448 -11.72 19.04 11.61
CA MET A 448 -12.98 18.62 10.96
C MET A 448 -14.17 19.42 11.55
N ARG A 449 -14.46 20.51 10.92
CA ARG A 449 -15.78 21.16 10.94
C ARG A 449 -16.36 21.06 9.53
#